data_025a635d0785fc59f6192f57896ae702
#
_entry.id   025a635d0785fc59f6192f57896ae702
#
_cell.length_a   1.000
_cell.length_b   1.000
_cell.length_c   1.000
_cell.angle_alpha   90.00
_cell.angle_beta   90.00
_cell.angle_gamma   90.00
#
_symmetry.space_group_name_H-M   'P 1'
#
loop_
_entity.id
_entity.type
_entity.pdbx_description
1 polymer ?
#
loop_
_entity_poly.entity_id
_entity_poly.type
_entity_poly.pdbx_seq_one_letter_code
_entity_poly.pdbx_strand_id
1 'polypeptide(L)'
;MPELPEVETSKRYIEKFLLNAKILNIQNSVSKLRWVIHPNIKFFFNNTIILKIDRIGKYILINTSNKNTLILHLGMSGYLSVNDANFKKEKHDHIIINFECITGEKKCLIFNDQRRFGYIDFHYTSNLKKHFLIKNLGIDGLSKSIKYEFLKKIFSKKTIIIKSVLL
;
A
#
# COMPACT_ATOMS: atom_id res chain seq x y z
N MET A 1 -12.70 -3.43 8.96
CA MET A 1 -12.04 -3.11 7.66
C MET A 1 -11.15 -1.91 7.90
N PRO A 2 -9.86 -1.99 7.58
CA PRO A 2 -8.97 -0.84 7.71
C PRO A 2 -9.51 0.37 6.94
N GLU A 3 -9.76 1.46 7.66
CA GLU A 3 -10.14 2.75 7.11
C GLU A 3 -8.88 3.62 6.96
N LEU A 4 -9.03 4.89 6.60
CA LEU A 4 -7.89 5.78 6.35
C LEU A 4 -6.94 5.89 7.54
N PRO A 5 -7.39 6.04 8.82
CA PRO A 5 -6.49 6.14 9.97
C PRO A 5 -5.64 4.89 10.18
N GLU A 6 -6.23 3.70 10.04
CA GLU A 6 -5.50 2.43 10.20
C GLU A 6 -4.47 2.22 9.08
N VAL A 7 -4.83 2.62 7.84
CA VAL A 7 -3.89 2.53 6.71
C VAL A 7 -2.75 3.54 6.88
N GLU A 8 -3.03 4.74 7.37
CA GLU A 8 -1.99 5.73 7.68
C GLU A 8 -1.06 5.24 8.80
N THR A 9 -1.62 4.62 9.85
CA THR A 9 -0.83 4.02 10.94
C THR A 9 0.07 2.91 10.41
N SER A 10 -0.47 2.01 9.58
CA SER A 10 0.30 0.93 8.95
C SER A 10 1.40 1.49 8.04
N LYS A 11 1.11 2.54 7.27
CA LYS A 11 2.08 3.23 6.42
C LYS A 11 3.23 3.80 7.28
N ARG A 12 2.93 4.53 8.33
CA ARG A 12 3.94 5.11 9.24
C ARG A 12 4.76 4.04 9.97
N TYR A 13 4.12 2.92 10.31
CA TYR A 13 4.82 1.81 10.93
C TYR A 13 5.88 1.22 9.99
N ILE A 14 5.50 0.84 8.76
CA ILE A 14 6.45 0.23 7.83
C ILE A 14 7.52 1.21 7.34
N GLU A 15 7.21 2.51 7.25
CA GLU A 15 8.15 3.56 6.83
C GLU A 15 9.39 3.62 7.71
N LYS A 16 9.27 3.34 9.01
CA LYS A 16 10.39 3.30 9.95
C LYS A 16 11.47 2.29 9.58
N PHE A 17 11.10 1.22 8.89
CA PHE A 17 12.00 0.13 8.53
C PHE A 17 12.39 0.15 7.05
N LEU A 18 11.45 0.55 6.20
CA LEU A 18 11.60 0.38 4.75
C LEU A 18 12.18 1.62 4.05
N LEU A 19 12.17 2.80 4.67
CA LEU A 19 12.73 3.99 4.02
C LEU A 19 14.24 3.80 3.80
N ASN A 20 14.68 3.97 2.56
CA ASN A 20 16.05 3.72 2.08
C ASN A 20 16.51 2.25 2.16
N ALA A 21 15.62 1.32 2.50
CA ALA A 21 15.94 -0.10 2.46
C ALA A 21 16.00 -0.62 1.02
N LYS A 22 16.80 -1.67 0.81
CA LYS A 22 16.92 -2.37 -0.45
C LYS A 22 16.00 -3.58 -0.47
N ILE A 23 15.07 -3.66 -1.40
CA ILE A 23 14.26 -4.86 -1.62
C ILE A 23 15.18 -5.95 -2.20
N LEU A 24 15.28 -7.06 -1.51
CA LEU A 24 16.07 -8.22 -1.94
C LEU A 24 15.25 -9.13 -2.86
N ASN A 25 14.02 -9.45 -2.45
CA ASN A 25 13.06 -10.18 -3.26
C ASN A 25 11.62 -10.01 -2.75
N ILE A 26 10.66 -10.36 -3.61
CA ILE A 26 9.24 -10.47 -3.25
C ILE A 26 8.81 -11.93 -3.46
N GLN A 27 8.15 -12.51 -2.46
CA GLN A 27 7.58 -13.85 -2.52
C GLN A 27 6.06 -13.77 -2.34
N ASN A 28 5.32 -14.53 -3.12
CA ASN A 28 3.88 -14.69 -2.95
C ASN A 28 3.54 -16.16 -2.83
N SER A 29 2.72 -16.50 -1.83
CA SER A 29 2.25 -17.87 -1.59
C SER A 29 0.95 -18.20 -2.32
N VAL A 30 0.35 -17.21 -2.96
CA VAL A 30 -0.87 -17.34 -3.76
C VAL A 30 -0.72 -16.56 -5.06
N SER A 31 -1.36 -17.03 -6.11
CA SER A 31 -1.38 -16.31 -7.40
C SER A 31 -2.41 -15.18 -7.44
N LYS A 32 -3.36 -15.18 -6.49
CA LYS A 32 -4.49 -14.26 -6.44
C LYS A 32 -4.84 -13.90 -5.00
N LEU A 33 -5.01 -12.61 -4.75
CA LEU A 33 -5.76 -12.03 -3.63
C LEU A 33 -7.14 -11.61 -4.14
N ARG A 34 -7.56 -10.36 -3.95
CA ARG A 34 -8.78 -9.84 -4.58
C ARG A 34 -8.69 -9.91 -6.12
N TRP A 35 -7.51 -9.60 -6.67
CA TRP A 35 -7.17 -9.76 -8.09
C TRP A 35 -5.90 -10.58 -8.23
N VAL A 36 -5.62 -11.00 -9.46
CA VAL A 36 -4.39 -11.72 -9.79
C VAL A 36 -3.18 -10.85 -9.48
N ILE A 37 -2.19 -11.42 -8.81
CA ILE A 37 -0.91 -10.78 -8.56
C ILE A 37 -0.11 -10.81 -9.86
N HIS A 38 0.43 -9.68 -10.27
CA HIS A 38 1.19 -9.61 -11.52
C HIS A 38 2.39 -10.58 -11.47
N PRO A 39 2.53 -11.51 -12.43
CA PRO A 39 3.54 -12.58 -12.36
C PRO A 39 4.97 -12.05 -12.30
N ASN A 40 5.23 -10.91 -12.94
CA ASN A 40 6.55 -10.29 -13.02
C ASN A 40 6.84 -9.32 -11.86
N ILE A 41 5.98 -9.23 -10.84
CA ILE A 41 6.18 -8.29 -9.72
C ILE A 41 7.55 -8.46 -9.06
N LYS A 42 8.00 -9.71 -8.92
CA LYS A 42 9.32 -10.04 -8.38
C LYS A 42 10.44 -9.42 -9.21
N PHE A 43 10.36 -9.55 -10.53
CA PHE A 43 11.38 -9.05 -11.46
C PHE A 43 11.52 -7.53 -11.37
N PHE A 44 10.40 -6.80 -11.28
CA PHE A 44 10.42 -5.35 -11.25
C PHE A 44 10.97 -4.77 -9.94
N PHE A 45 10.91 -5.50 -8.83
CA PHE A 45 11.30 -4.93 -7.53
C PHE A 45 12.58 -5.52 -6.93
N ASN A 46 13.13 -6.59 -7.49
CA ASN A 46 14.39 -7.14 -7.01
C ASN A 46 15.53 -6.11 -7.10
N ASN A 47 16.32 -6.04 -6.04
CA ASN A 47 17.48 -5.15 -5.93
C ASN A 47 17.17 -3.65 -6.09
N THR A 48 15.95 -3.22 -5.83
CA THR A 48 15.56 -1.80 -5.86
C THR A 48 15.58 -1.17 -4.48
N ILE A 49 15.86 0.13 -4.42
CA ILE A 49 15.87 0.90 -3.17
C ILE A 49 14.51 1.58 -3.00
N ILE A 50 13.95 1.54 -1.81
CA ILE A 50 12.71 2.24 -1.46
C ILE A 50 13.05 3.70 -1.18
N LEU A 51 12.53 4.60 -2.02
CA LEU A 51 12.82 6.04 -1.94
C LEU A 51 11.80 6.80 -1.11
N LYS A 52 10.55 6.34 -1.11
CA LYS A 52 9.45 7.03 -0.45
C LYS A 52 8.28 6.08 -0.20
N ILE A 53 7.57 6.30 0.90
CA ILE A 53 6.31 5.59 1.19
C ILE A 53 5.21 6.62 1.39
N ASP A 54 4.25 6.60 0.49
CA ASP A 54 3.10 7.50 0.48
C ASP A 54 1.79 6.76 0.74
N ARG A 55 0.71 7.50 0.89
CA ARG A 55 -0.66 6.98 0.94
C ARG A 55 -1.58 7.86 0.09
N ILE A 56 -2.47 7.24 -0.64
CA ILE A 56 -3.60 7.91 -1.30
C ILE A 56 -4.86 7.12 -0.94
N GLY A 57 -5.80 7.75 -0.25
CA GLY A 57 -6.98 7.06 0.26
C GLY A 57 -6.60 5.88 1.18
N LYS A 58 -7.00 4.68 0.81
CA LYS A 58 -6.69 3.43 1.54
C LYS A 58 -5.56 2.61 0.88
N TYR A 59 -4.79 3.20 -0.03
CA TYR A 59 -3.67 2.56 -0.72
C TYR A 59 -2.35 3.05 -0.16
N ILE A 60 -1.47 2.12 0.20
CA ILE A 60 -0.07 2.39 0.55
C ILE A 60 0.75 2.27 -0.73
N LEU A 61 1.61 3.24 -0.96
CA LEU A 61 2.41 3.40 -2.18
C LEU A 61 3.88 3.37 -1.80
N ILE A 62 4.62 2.35 -2.25
CA ILE A 62 6.05 2.21 -2.00
C ILE A 62 6.79 2.54 -3.31
N ASN A 63 7.38 3.73 -3.36
CA ASN A 63 8.10 4.23 -4.52
C ASN A 63 9.55 3.74 -4.49
N THR A 64 10.04 3.22 -5.61
CA THR A 64 11.37 2.62 -5.70
C THR A 64 12.27 3.30 -6.74
N SER A 65 13.59 3.05 -6.62
CA SER A 65 14.65 3.68 -7.43
C SER A 65 14.53 3.41 -8.93
N ASN A 66 13.88 2.34 -9.34
CA ASN A 66 13.65 2.00 -10.74
C ASN A 66 12.40 2.67 -11.34
N LYS A 67 11.86 3.72 -10.69
CA LYS A 67 10.69 4.50 -11.13
C LYS A 67 9.38 3.70 -11.17
N ASN A 68 9.30 2.59 -10.43
CA ASN A 68 8.06 1.86 -10.19
C ASN A 68 7.54 2.14 -8.78
N THR A 69 6.23 2.07 -8.62
CA THR A 69 5.53 2.19 -7.34
C THR A 69 4.76 0.91 -7.09
N LEU A 70 5.06 0.25 -5.97
CA LEU A 70 4.26 -0.85 -5.46
C LEU A 70 3.01 -0.29 -4.78
N ILE A 71 1.86 -0.86 -5.09
CA ILE A 71 0.55 -0.42 -4.60
C ILE A 71 0.00 -1.52 -3.71
N LEU A 72 -0.25 -1.20 -2.44
CA LEU A 72 -0.81 -2.13 -1.45
C LEU A 72 -2.17 -1.63 -0.96
N HIS A 73 -3.14 -2.52 -0.85
CA HIS A 73 -4.43 -2.28 -0.23
C HIS A 73 -4.74 -3.39 0.77
N LEU A 74 -5.03 -3.03 2.02
CA LEU A 74 -5.19 -4.00 3.11
C LEU A 74 -6.48 -4.82 3.03
N GLY A 75 -7.43 -4.41 2.20
CA GLY A 75 -8.71 -5.11 2.09
C GLY A 75 -9.55 -4.96 3.36
N MET A 76 -10.09 -6.06 3.86
CA MET A 76 -10.95 -6.09 5.05
C MET A 76 -10.26 -6.64 6.29
N SER A 77 -9.29 -7.55 6.12
CA SER A 77 -8.61 -8.27 7.21
C SER A 77 -7.09 -8.21 7.09
N GLY A 78 -6.59 -7.56 6.04
CA GLY A 78 -5.15 -7.49 5.81
C GLY A 78 -4.43 -6.57 6.81
N TYR A 79 -3.25 -6.98 7.19
CA TYR A 79 -2.33 -6.16 7.97
C TYR A 79 -0.88 -6.36 7.50
N LEU A 80 -0.03 -5.42 7.87
CA LEU A 80 1.40 -5.45 7.58
C LEU A 80 2.18 -5.61 8.87
N SER A 81 3.16 -6.51 8.89
CA SER A 81 4.12 -6.67 9.98
C SER A 81 5.54 -6.74 9.44
N VAL A 82 6.48 -6.22 10.22
CA VAL A 82 7.91 -6.34 9.93
C VAL A 82 8.51 -7.30 10.93
N ASN A 83 9.21 -8.32 10.43
CA ASN A 83 9.82 -9.38 11.21
C ASN A 83 11.27 -9.58 10.77
N ASP A 84 12.02 -10.34 11.55
CA ASP A 84 13.38 -10.76 11.19
C ASP A 84 13.35 -11.74 10.02
N ALA A 85 14.44 -11.81 9.27
CA ALA A 85 14.52 -12.64 8.06
C ALA A 85 14.21 -14.14 8.30
N ASN A 86 14.43 -14.63 9.52
CA ASN A 86 14.22 -16.03 9.91
C ASN A 86 12.84 -16.31 10.51
N PHE A 87 11.85 -15.40 10.33
CA PHE A 87 10.52 -15.63 10.87
C PHE A 87 9.88 -16.90 10.31
N LYS A 88 9.02 -17.53 11.12
CA LYS A 88 8.24 -18.70 10.69
C LYS A 88 6.97 -18.21 10.00
N LYS A 89 6.84 -18.54 8.71
CA LYS A 89 5.68 -18.17 7.90
C LYS A 89 4.39 -18.80 8.45
N GLU A 90 3.32 -18.02 8.51
CA GLU A 90 2.00 -18.44 8.94
C GLU A 90 1.05 -18.69 7.73
N LYS A 91 -0.11 -19.29 8.03
CA LYS A 91 -1.08 -19.76 7.02
C LYS A 91 -1.54 -18.64 6.07
N HIS A 92 -1.70 -17.41 6.54
CA HIS A 92 -2.27 -16.30 5.79
C HIS A 92 -1.26 -15.24 5.35
N ASP A 93 0.04 -15.54 5.46
CA ASP A 93 1.13 -14.71 4.96
C ASP A 93 1.24 -14.89 3.46
N HIS A 94 0.57 -14.01 2.73
CA HIS A 94 0.43 -14.17 1.29
C HIS A 94 1.53 -13.49 0.50
N ILE A 95 2.05 -12.35 0.99
CA ILE A 95 3.16 -11.63 0.37
C ILE A 95 4.24 -11.42 1.40
N ILE A 96 5.48 -11.70 1.03
CA ILE A 96 6.67 -11.48 1.84
C ILE A 96 7.66 -10.68 1.00
N ILE A 97 8.01 -9.50 1.46
CA ILE A 97 9.01 -8.64 0.85
C ILE A 97 10.25 -8.68 1.74
N ASN A 98 11.27 -9.41 1.31
CA ASN A 98 12.56 -9.43 2.00
C ASN A 98 13.34 -8.18 1.62
N PHE A 99 13.91 -7.52 2.61
CA PHE A 99 14.66 -6.28 2.42
C PHE A 99 15.85 -6.19 3.36
N GLU A 100 16.80 -5.37 2.99
CA GLU A 100 17.96 -5.01 3.79
C GLU A 100 17.82 -3.54 4.19
N CYS A 101 17.80 -3.28 5.50
CA CYS A 101 17.76 -1.94 6.06
C CYS A 101 19.05 -1.17 5.71
N ILE A 102 19.01 0.16 5.83
CA ILE A 102 20.20 1.01 5.68
C ILE A 102 21.34 0.62 6.65
N THR A 103 21.00 0.00 7.77
CA THR A 103 21.96 -0.54 8.77
C THR A 103 22.61 -1.88 8.36
N GLY A 104 22.22 -2.46 7.21
CA GLY A 104 22.65 -3.81 6.78
C GLY A 104 21.83 -4.96 7.38
N GLU A 105 20.90 -4.67 8.27
CA GLU A 105 20.04 -5.68 8.88
C GLU A 105 19.00 -6.20 7.89
N LYS A 106 18.88 -7.54 7.78
CA LYS A 106 17.90 -8.17 6.88
C LYS A 106 16.61 -8.47 7.62
N LYS A 107 15.52 -7.97 7.08
CA LYS A 107 14.15 -8.14 7.60
C LYS A 107 13.18 -8.52 6.48
N CYS A 108 11.95 -8.82 6.86
CA CYS A 108 10.86 -9.04 5.92
C CYS A 108 9.62 -8.25 6.31
N LEU A 109 8.98 -7.64 5.32
CA LEU A 109 7.64 -7.11 5.40
C LEU A 109 6.67 -8.22 4.99
N ILE A 110 5.73 -8.54 5.87
CA ILE A 110 4.72 -9.56 5.65
C ILE A 110 3.38 -8.88 5.43
N PHE A 111 2.69 -9.29 4.39
CA PHE A 111 1.28 -8.98 4.19
C PHE A 111 0.45 -10.24 4.49
N ASN A 112 -0.18 -10.24 5.66
CA ASN A 112 -1.12 -11.26 6.10
C ASN A 112 -2.55 -10.82 5.75
N ASP A 113 -3.36 -11.70 5.15
CA ASP A 113 -4.75 -11.41 4.82
C ASP A 113 -5.62 -12.67 4.79
N GLN A 114 -6.29 -12.97 5.90
CA GLN A 114 -7.12 -14.16 6.05
C GLN A 114 -8.21 -14.28 5.00
N ARG A 115 -8.84 -13.16 4.61
CA ARG A 115 -9.98 -13.13 3.67
C ARG A 115 -9.56 -12.97 2.22
N ARG A 116 -8.30 -12.65 1.93
CA ARG A 116 -7.76 -12.38 0.59
C ARG A 116 -8.48 -11.25 -0.17
N PHE A 117 -8.99 -10.25 0.54
CA PHE A 117 -9.61 -9.06 -0.04
C PHE A 117 -8.63 -7.91 -0.22
N GLY A 118 -7.41 -8.11 0.21
CA GLY A 118 -6.31 -7.21 -0.05
C GLY A 118 -5.85 -7.24 -1.50
N TYR A 119 -4.92 -6.39 -1.80
CA TYR A 119 -4.44 -6.21 -3.16
C TYR A 119 -2.97 -5.78 -3.18
N ILE A 120 -2.21 -6.31 -4.12
CA ILE A 120 -0.86 -5.86 -4.47
C ILE A 120 -0.74 -5.76 -5.98
N ASP A 121 -0.24 -4.63 -6.45
CA ASP A 121 0.07 -4.37 -7.85
C ASP A 121 1.20 -3.34 -7.95
N PHE A 122 1.58 -2.96 -9.15
CA PHE A 122 2.54 -1.89 -9.37
C PHE A 122 2.23 -1.10 -10.63
N HIS A 123 2.80 0.08 -10.68
CA HIS A 123 2.71 0.95 -11.85
C HIS A 123 3.94 1.86 -11.94
N TYR A 124 4.21 2.39 -13.13
CA TYR A 124 5.22 3.43 -13.27
C TYR A 124 4.86 4.65 -12.42
N THR A 125 5.79 5.14 -11.63
CA THR A 125 5.57 6.27 -10.70
C THR A 125 5.04 7.52 -11.42
N SER A 126 5.57 7.81 -12.61
CA SER A 126 5.13 8.95 -13.44
C SER A 126 3.67 8.85 -13.89
N ASN A 127 3.13 7.64 -14.02
CA ASN A 127 1.79 7.36 -14.53
C ASN A 127 0.82 6.87 -13.44
N LEU A 128 1.21 6.92 -12.16
CA LEU A 128 0.43 6.37 -11.05
C LEU A 128 -1.02 6.89 -11.03
N LYS A 129 -1.24 8.17 -11.35
CA LYS A 129 -2.58 8.77 -11.44
C LYS A 129 -3.47 8.13 -12.52
N LYS A 130 -2.91 7.41 -13.48
CA LYS A 130 -3.67 6.68 -14.51
C LYS A 130 -4.02 5.26 -14.10
N HIS A 131 -3.46 4.76 -13.00
CA HIS A 131 -3.77 3.42 -12.49
C HIS A 131 -5.27 3.30 -12.17
N PHE A 132 -5.91 2.21 -12.59
CA PHE A 132 -7.37 2.05 -12.51
C PHE A 132 -7.96 2.19 -11.11
N LEU A 133 -7.20 1.86 -10.06
CA LEU A 133 -7.60 2.02 -8.65
C LEU A 133 -7.38 3.44 -8.11
N ILE A 134 -6.48 4.21 -8.72
CA ILE A 134 -6.07 5.53 -8.23
C ILE A 134 -6.80 6.65 -8.97
N LYS A 135 -7.02 6.48 -10.29
CA LYS A 135 -7.53 7.53 -11.19
C LYS A 135 -8.88 8.15 -10.78
N ASN A 136 -9.71 7.38 -10.08
CA ASN A 136 -11.05 7.82 -9.69
C ASN A 136 -11.14 8.19 -8.20
N LEU A 137 -10.00 8.19 -7.47
CA LEU A 137 -10.00 8.63 -6.08
C LEU A 137 -10.22 10.13 -6.00
N GLY A 138 -11.06 10.53 -5.05
CA GLY A 138 -11.26 11.93 -4.68
C GLY A 138 -10.04 12.55 -4.00
N ILE A 139 -10.23 13.74 -3.45
CA ILE A 139 -9.21 14.41 -2.65
C ILE A 139 -8.98 13.61 -1.37
N ASP A 140 -7.71 13.32 -1.05
CA ASP A 140 -7.36 12.64 0.19
C ASP A 140 -7.83 13.42 1.42
N GLY A 141 -8.49 12.76 2.37
CA GLY A 141 -9.08 13.36 3.55
C GLY A 141 -8.10 14.09 4.48
N LEU A 142 -6.80 13.80 4.39
CA LEU A 142 -5.73 14.48 5.13
C LEU A 142 -5.05 15.58 4.29
N SER A 143 -5.52 15.83 3.07
CA SER A 143 -4.94 16.85 2.20
C SER A 143 -5.24 18.26 2.70
N LYS A 144 -4.21 19.11 2.74
CA LYS A 144 -4.35 20.55 3.00
C LYS A 144 -5.17 21.29 1.93
N SER A 145 -5.47 20.65 0.81
CA SER A 145 -6.31 21.23 -0.25
C SER A 145 -7.82 21.16 0.04
N ILE A 146 -8.24 20.43 1.08
CA ILE A 146 -9.64 20.43 1.53
C ILE A 146 -9.93 21.77 2.20
N LYS A 147 -10.67 22.61 1.50
CA LYS A 147 -11.13 23.93 1.97
C LYS A 147 -12.62 23.92 2.23
N TYR A 148 -13.09 24.85 3.05
CA TYR A 148 -14.52 25.03 3.35
C TYR A 148 -15.39 25.08 2.10
N GLU A 149 -15.00 25.87 1.10
CA GLU A 149 -15.76 26.01 -0.16
C GLU A 149 -15.93 24.69 -0.92
N PHE A 150 -14.88 23.84 -0.90
CA PHE A 150 -14.96 22.50 -1.47
C PHE A 150 -15.99 21.63 -0.73
N LEU A 151 -15.93 21.60 0.61
CA LEU A 151 -16.89 20.84 1.42
C LEU A 151 -18.32 21.38 1.25
N LYS A 152 -18.51 22.69 1.28
CA LYS A 152 -19.82 23.34 1.04
C LYS A 152 -20.41 22.91 -0.30
N LYS A 153 -19.57 22.88 -1.37
CA LYS A 153 -20.01 22.43 -2.70
C LYS A 153 -20.45 20.98 -2.73
N ILE A 154 -19.69 20.06 -2.09
CA ILE A 154 -20.03 18.63 -2.09
C ILE A 154 -21.28 18.34 -1.24
N PHE A 155 -21.47 19.05 -0.13
CA PHE A 155 -22.60 18.83 0.77
C PHE A 155 -23.87 19.58 0.35
N SER A 156 -23.75 20.62 -0.48
CA SER A 156 -24.92 21.39 -0.93
C SER A 156 -25.94 20.50 -1.65
N LYS A 157 -27.21 20.62 -1.23
CA LYS A 157 -28.34 19.89 -1.84
C LYS A 157 -28.24 18.35 -1.73
N LYS A 158 -27.47 17.81 -0.76
CA LYS A 158 -27.39 16.37 -0.50
C LYS A 158 -28.28 15.99 0.66
N THR A 159 -29.08 14.94 0.45
CA THR A 159 -30.00 14.36 1.45
C THR A 159 -29.57 12.96 1.91
N ILE A 160 -28.33 12.57 1.56
CA ILE A 160 -27.77 11.27 1.88
C ILE A 160 -26.80 11.36 3.06
N ILE A 161 -26.48 10.22 3.65
CA ILE A 161 -25.56 10.12 4.80
C ILE A 161 -24.20 10.74 4.47
N ILE A 162 -23.66 11.56 5.37
CA ILE A 162 -22.37 12.27 5.22
C ILE A 162 -21.24 11.34 4.75
N LYS A 163 -21.15 10.14 5.34
CA LYS A 163 -20.14 9.14 4.92
C LYS A 163 -20.23 8.80 3.44
N SER A 164 -21.44 8.69 2.89
CA SER A 164 -21.65 8.38 1.47
C SER A 164 -21.33 9.54 0.53
N VAL A 165 -21.27 10.77 1.06
CA VAL A 165 -20.82 11.94 0.28
C VAL A 165 -19.30 12.03 0.25
N LEU A 166 -18.61 11.54 1.29
CA LEU A 166 -17.17 11.63 1.45
C LEU A 166 -16.40 10.44 0.84
N LEU A 167 -17.09 9.33 0.57
CA LEU A 167 -16.52 8.11 -0.02
C LEU A 167 -16.77 8.03 -1.53
#